data_3a0f7df7ba6b5ffd956f6028e2eeb1f6
#
_entry.id   3a0f7df7ba6b5ffd956f6028e2eeb1f6
#
_cell.length_a   1.000
_cell.length_b   1.000
_cell.length_c   1.000
_cell.angle_alpha   90.00
_cell.angle_beta   90.00
_cell.angle_gamma   90.00
#
_symmetry.space_group_name_H-M   'P 1'
#
loop_
_entity.id
_entity.type
_entity.pdbx_description
1 polymer ?
#
loop_
_entity_poly.entity_id
_entity_poly.type
_entity_poly.pdbx_seq_one_letter_code
_entity_poly.pdbx_strand_id
1 'polypeptide(L)'
;MLFEVVSEAEVDKSTGIISDERIKLTGLHTAKWYPEELRMVTYEDYATSKVYRFLTNNIEYEALTISELYRESFINRFYSVSAKRNKTFYSLLPNKKYRFYFVVSNKFCTFAAKSKYMEKELFRAIIAENQEYIGRIPLVQRPLDLEEYGNYVFVGVRQAGKSYLLYQRIQQLLANGVEIENIVYINFDDERLQGMSVTDFDLILQAYHSMYESQPIFFFDEIQNVEGWANFARRLANQKYRIYITGSNAKMLSRDIETVLGGRYLDISVFPYSFSEYLKAVGVLLSKNWQYGRKANELQRHFRSYFDWGGFPELVHFQEKRVWLNSLYNRIFFNDLVVRHKIKNEDALRLCVRRLAESVKQPCSLNRLSNLIKATGTSCSPSTVMEYVRYLQESCLLISIDNYVSKFVEKETIKKHYFVDNGLLHLFISNPNTSLLENLCAITLYKKYGKGLYYYNKNIEVDFHVPDEGLAVQASYQMSDRETIEREVKALVALHGLYPLKRAMIITYEDEGEIVRDGLKIEIRPAWKWVLEG
;
A
#
# COMPACT_ATOMS: atom_id res chain seq x y z
N MET A 1 11.28 7.00 40.99
CA MET A 1 10.50 5.92 41.60
C MET A 1 11.09 5.67 42.96
N LEU A 2 10.28 5.65 44.02
CA LEU A 2 10.74 5.33 45.38
C LEU A 2 10.58 3.82 45.57
N PHE A 3 11.65 3.14 45.97
CA PHE A 3 11.65 1.72 46.26
C PHE A 3 12.66 1.40 47.38
N GLU A 4 12.47 0.26 48.00
CA GLU A 4 13.35 -0.33 48.97
C GLU A 4 13.90 -1.64 48.38
N VAL A 5 15.22 -1.87 48.51
CA VAL A 5 15.85 -3.12 48.09
C VAL A 5 15.62 -4.15 49.18
N VAL A 6 15.02 -5.26 48.84
CA VAL A 6 14.68 -6.36 49.74
C VAL A 6 15.83 -7.37 49.80
N SER A 7 16.39 -7.71 48.63
CA SER A 7 17.54 -8.60 48.50
C SER A 7 18.27 -8.33 47.19
N GLU A 8 19.56 -8.69 47.13
CA GLU A 8 20.40 -8.59 45.92
C GLU A 8 21.02 -9.98 45.64
N ALA A 9 21.04 -10.36 44.37
CA ALA A 9 21.65 -11.61 43.91
C ALA A 9 23.08 -11.36 43.42
N GLU A 10 23.96 -12.37 43.55
CA GLU A 10 25.28 -12.32 42.94
C GLU A 10 25.15 -12.32 41.39
N VAL A 11 25.92 -11.44 40.76
CA VAL A 11 25.89 -11.25 39.30
C VAL A 11 27.30 -11.33 38.72
N ASP A 12 27.41 -11.94 37.54
CA ASP A 12 28.64 -11.91 36.76
C ASP A 12 28.75 -10.59 35.99
N LYS A 13 29.53 -9.66 36.46
CA LYS A 13 29.72 -8.33 35.86
C LYS A 13 30.36 -8.39 34.47
N SER A 14 31.02 -9.48 34.10
CA SER A 14 31.62 -9.66 32.77
C SER A 14 30.53 -9.75 31.66
N THR A 15 29.31 -10.06 32.03
CA THR A 15 28.15 -10.15 31.12
C THR A 15 27.46 -8.81 30.83
N GLY A 16 27.90 -7.73 31.50
CA GLY A 16 27.26 -6.42 31.46
C GLY A 16 26.16 -6.23 32.53
N ILE A 17 25.84 -7.25 33.33
CA ILE A 17 24.88 -7.12 34.43
C ILE A 17 25.57 -6.39 35.59
N ILE A 18 25.02 -5.24 35.98
CA ILE A 18 25.53 -4.42 37.10
C ILE A 18 24.94 -4.89 38.44
N SER A 19 23.63 -5.10 38.49
CA SER A 19 22.89 -5.58 39.65
C SER A 19 21.64 -6.36 39.29
N ASP A 20 21.22 -7.23 40.22
CA ASP A 20 19.99 -8.00 40.15
C ASP A 20 19.34 -7.97 41.54
N GLU A 21 18.36 -7.11 41.72
CA GLU A 21 17.79 -6.73 43.00
C GLU A 21 16.31 -7.11 43.08
N ARG A 22 15.88 -7.65 44.23
CA ARG A 22 14.45 -7.66 44.57
C ARG A 22 14.12 -6.36 45.28
N ILE A 23 13.07 -5.69 44.79
CA ILE A 23 12.67 -4.39 45.32
C ILE A 23 11.18 -4.37 45.65
N LYS A 24 10.83 -3.53 46.61
CA LYS A 24 9.45 -3.20 46.96
C LYS A 24 9.22 -1.71 46.68
N LEU A 25 8.15 -1.40 45.95
CA LEU A 25 7.81 -0.02 45.64
C LEU A 25 7.18 0.67 46.83
N THR A 26 7.75 1.82 47.27
CA THR A 26 7.32 2.56 48.46
C THR A 26 6.58 3.86 48.14
N GLY A 27 6.46 4.25 46.88
CA GLY A 27 5.73 5.45 46.49
C GLY A 27 4.21 5.32 46.64
N LEU A 28 3.54 6.32 47.19
CA LEU A 28 2.10 6.36 47.51
C LEU A 28 1.17 5.85 46.40
N HIS A 29 1.48 6.11 45.13
CA HIS A 29 0.69 5.63 43.99
C HIS A 29 1.19 4.29 43.44
N THR A 30 2.49 4.03 43.44
CA THR A 30 3.10 2.83 42.86
C THR A 30 2.94 1.61 43.78
N ALA A 31 3.06 1.75 45.07
CA ALA A 31 2.86 0.67 46.02
C ALA A 31 1.41 0.14 46.04
N LYS A 32 0.41 0.99 45.75
CA LYS A 32 -0.98 0.59 45.66
C LYS A 32 -1.28 -0.27 44.43
N TRP A 33 -0.57 -0.05 43.33
CA TRP A 33 -0.75 -0.79 42.08
C TRP A 33 0.12 -2.04 41.98
N TYR A 34 1.24 -2.07 42.73
CA TYR A 34 2.20 -3.17 42.78
C TYR A 34 2.60 -3.47 44.21
N PRO A 35 1.70 -4.16 44.95
CA PRO A 35 1.97 -4.46 46.37
C PRO A 35 2.99 -5.59 46.58
N GLU A 36 3.29 -6.36 45.51
CA GLU A 36 4.22 -7.48 45.54
C GLU A 36 5.68 -7.01 45.31
N GLU A 37 6.63 -7.86 45.67
CA GLU A 37 8.04 -7.64 45.34
C GLU A 37 8.25 -7.78 43.81
N LEU A 38 9.07 -6.90 43.29
CA LEU A 38 9.50 -6.91 41.90
C LEU A 38 11.00 -7.18 41.83
N ARG A 39 11.48 -7.69 40.72
CA ARG A 39 12.89 -7.86 40.43
C ARG A 39 13.35 -6.75 39.50
N MET A 40 14.47 -6.10 39.87
CA MET A 40 15.10 -5.05 39.07
C MET A 40 16.48 -5.51 38.63
N VAL A 41 16.66 -5.68 37.32
CA VAL A 41 17.94 -6.04 36.69
C VAL A 41 18.53 -4.78 36.07
N THR A 42 19.77 -4.45 36.45
CA THR A 42 20.54 -3.33 35.88
C THR A 42 21.62 -3.87 34.97
N TYR A 43 21.62 -3.42 33.72
CA TYR A 43 22.51 -3.88 32.65
C TYR A 43 23.22 -2.68 32.01
N GLU A 44 24.53 -2.79 31.78
CA GLU A 44 25.32 -1.85 31.00
C GLU A 44 25.62 -2.43 29.60
N ASP A 45 25.22 -1.71 28.56
CA ASP A 45 25.57 -2.03 27.18
C ASP A 45 26.96 -1.43 26.88
N TYR A 46 27.98 -2.26 26.84
CA TYR A 46 29.35 -1.86 26.56
C TYR A 46 29.56 -1.19 25.20
N ALA A 47 28.71 -1.51 24.20
CA ALA A 47 28.81 -0.89 22.88
C ALA A 47 28.34 0.57 22.85
N THR A 48 27.39 0.91 23.72
CA THR A 48 26.80 2.25 23.78
C THR A 48 27.09 3.00 25.08
N SER A 49 27.76 2.37 26.07
CA SER A 49 27.99 2.88 27.41
C SER A 49 26.73 3.36 28.13
N LYS A 50 25.61 2.72 27.84
CA LYS A 50 24.30 3.04 28.45
C LYS A 50 23.92 2.01 29.50
N VAL A 51 23.39 2.51 30.61
CA VAL A 51 22.86 1.67 31.69
C VAL A 51 21.36 1.60 31.61
N TYR A 52 20.84 0.38 31.58
CA TYR A 52 19.41 0.07 31.51
C TYR A 52 18.98 -0.59 32.84
N ARG A 53 17.75 -0.30 33.27
CA ARG A 53 17.12 -0.95 34.43
C ARG A 53 15.81 -1.57 34.01
N PHE A 54 15.69 -2.87 34.21
CA PHE A 54 14.53 -3.66 33.87
C PHE A 54 13.77 -4.06 35.12
N LEU A 55 12.48 -3.77 35.17
CA LEU A 55 11.59 -4.18 36.23
C LEU A 55 10.70 -5.32 35.80
N THR A 56 10.65 -6.42 36.54
CA THR A 56 9.87 -7.59 36.18
C THR A 56 9.34 -8.29 37.43
N ASN A 57 8.23 -9.01 37.30
CA ASN A 57 7.78 -9.99 38.28
C ASN A 57 8.29 -11.41 37.99
N ASN A 58 9.12 -11.58 36.96
CA ASN A 58 9.73 -12.85 36.62
C ASN A 58 10.95 -13.07 37.53
N ILE A 59 10.89 -14.09 38.39
CA ILE A 59 11.96 -14.50 39.28
C ILE A 59 12.68 -15.77 38.83
N GLU A 60 12.20 -16.41 37.72
CA GLU A 60 12.70 -17.70 37.24
C GLU A 60 13.83 -17.57 36.21
N TYR A 61 13.83 -16.50 35.40
CA TYR A 61 14.84 -16.31 34.36
C TYR A 61 16.14 -15.73 34.95
N GLU A 62 17.29 -16.12 34.39
CA GLU A 62 18.58 -15.50 34.71
C GLU A 62 18.59 -14.02 34.28
N ALA A 63 19.38 -13.21 35.00
CA ALA A 63 19.47 -11.77 34.76
C ALA A 63 19.93 -11.45 33.32
N LEU A 64 20.86 -12.24 32.79
CA LEU A 64 21.33 -12.12 31.41
C LEU A 64 20.20 -12.37 30.41
N THR A 65 19.41 -13.43 30.58
CA THR A 65 18.24 -13.74 29.72
C THR A 65 17.23 -12.62 29.76
N ILE A 66 16.98 -12.00 30.92
CA ILE A 66 16.09 -10.84 31.01
C ILE A 66 16.65 -9.68 30.19
N SER A 67 17.94 -9.39 30.27
CA SER A 67 18.58 -8.31 29.54
C SER A 67 18.58 -8.54 28.02
N GLU A 68 18.80 -9.78 27.57
CA GLU A 68 18.78 -10.17 26.16
C GLU A 68 17.37 -10.13 25.52
N LEU A 69 16.36 -10.66 26.21
CA LEU A 69 14.96 -10.55 25.79
C LEU A 69 14.52 -9.09 25.59
N TYR A 70 15.05 -8.20 26.44
CA TYR A 70 14.81 -6.77 26.29
C TYR A 70 15.59 -6.15 25.14
N ARG A 71 16.84 -6.53 24.96
CA ARG A 71 17.68 -6.03 23.86
C ARG A 71 17.09 -6.37 22.50
N GLU A 72 16.64 -7.62 22.28
CA GLU A 72 16.00 -8.03 21.04
C GLU A 72 14.64 -7.37 20.83
N SER A 73 13.83 -7.25 21.88
CA SER A 73 12.53 -6.56 21.81
C SER A 73 12.69 -5.05 21.60
N PHE A 74 13.76 -4.45 22.11
CA PHE A 74 14.06 -3.03 22.04
C PHE A 74 14.51 -2.62 20.64
N ILE A 75 15.43 -3.37 20.03
CA ILE A 75 15.94 -3.11 18.68
C ILE A 75 14.82 -3.24 17.64
N ASN A 76 13.87 -4.17 17.81
CA ASN A 76 12.82 -4.43 16.82
C ASN A 76 11.50 -3.65 17.02
N ARG A 77 11.24 -3.02 18.17
CA ARG A 77 9.94 -2.36 18.46
C ARG A 77 9.99 -0.90 18.89
N PHE A 78 11.11 -0.36 19.33
CA PHE A 78 11.20 1.03 19.80
C PHE A 78 11.23 2.07 18.68
N TYR A 79 11.33 1.63 17.44
CA TYR A 79 11.18 2.51 16.28
C TYR A 79 9.72 2.85 15.91
N SER A 80 8.72 2.35 16.64
CA SER A 80 7.31 2.51 16.23
C SER A 80 6.37 3.23 17.19
N VAL A 81 6.83 3.80 18.31
CA VAL A 81 5.91 4.48 19.25
C VAL A 81 6.39 5.88 19.61
N SER A 82 5.81 6.85 18.93
CA SER A 82 5.86 8.28 19.20
C SER A 82 5.33 8.62 20.59
N ALA A 83 6.11 9.41 21.34
CA ALA A 83 5.79 9.91 22.66
C ALA A 83 4.56 10.84 22.66
N LYS A 84 3.52 10.48 23.41
CA LYS A 84 2.61 11.46 24.02
C LYS A 84 2.46 11.21 25.51
N ARG A 85 3.01 12.16 26.29
CA ARG A 85 2.74 12.50 27.69
C ARG A 85 2.93 11.43 28.78
N ASN A 86 3.96 11.68 29.60
CA ASN A 86 4.00 11.38 31.04
C ASN A 86 3.39 10.07 31.54
N LYS A 87 4.28 9.14 31.96
CA LYS A 87 3.97 7.96 32.77
C LYS A 87 3.12 6.89 32.05
N THR A 88 3.76 6.07 31.25
CA THR A 88 3.10 4.86 30.77
C THR A 88 4.01 3.66 31.01
N PHE A 89 3.53 2.71 31.77
CA PHE A 89 4.11 1.38 31.93
C PHE A 89 3.60 0.52 30.79
N TYR A 90 4.47 -0.12 30.03
CA TYR A 90 4.07 -1.02 28.95
C TYR A 90 4.31 -2.47 29.32
N SER A 91 3.30 -3.31 29.11
CA SER A 91 3.40 -4.75 29.20
C SER A 91 3.82 -5.31 27.84
N LEU A 92 4.98 -5.95 27.79
CA LEU A 92 5.55 -6.50 26.57
C LEU A 92 5.65 -8.02 26.69
N LEU A 93 4.58 -8.76 26.48
CA LEU A 93 4.57 -10.13 25.97
C LEU A 93 3.13 -10.70 26.04
N PRO A 94 2.71 -11.56 25.09
CA PRO A 94 1.34 -12.09 25.03
C PRO A 94 1.02 -13.18 26.05
N ASN A 95 1.95 -13.53 26.95
CA ASN A 95 1.72 -14.55 27.97
C ASN A 95 1.27 -13.90 29.28
N LYS A 96 0.03 -14.20 29.71
CA LYS A 96 -0.63 -13.63 30.88
C LYS A 96 0.09 -13.87 32.23
N LYS A 97 1.19 -14.61 32.26
CA LYS A 97 1.88 -15.02 33.49
C LYS A 97 2.93 -14.03 34.00
N TYR A 98 3.58 -13.22 33.09
CA TYR A 98 4.67 -12.30 33.49
C TYR A 98 4.43 -10.89 32.94
N ARG A 99 4.64 -9.88 33.78
CA ARG A 99 4.58 -8.46 33.42
C ARG A 99 5.97 -7.85 33.60
N PHE A 100 6.44 -7.18 32.55
CA PHE A 100 7.72 -6.50 32.54
C PHE A 100 7.50 -4.99 32.48
N TYR A 101 8.26 -4.25 33.26
CA TYR A 101 8.18 -2.79 33.37
C TYR A 101 9.57 -2.18 33.18
N PHE A 102 9.63 -1.06 32.50
CA PHE A 102 10.88 -0.41 32.16
C PHE A 102 11.06 0.88 32.96
N VAL A 103 12.22 1.05 33.61
CA VAL A 103 12.59 2.29 34.29
C VAL A 103 14.00 2.70 33.86
N VAL A 104 14.11 3.82 33.16
CA VAL A 104 15.40 4.43 32.85
C VAL A 104 15.91 5.24 34.07
N SER A 105 17.18 5.08 34.42
CA SER A 105 17.79 5.65 35.62
C SER A 105 17.67 7.17 35.75
N ASN A 106 17.69 7.66 37.02
CA ASN A 106 17.46 8.98 37.58
C ASN A 106 18.43 10.13 37.24
N LYS A 107 19.20 10.10 36.20
CA LYS A 107 19.28 11.36 35.44
C LYS A 107 18.02 11.36 34.65
N PHE A 108 17.16 12.36 34.86
CA PHE A 108 16.33 12.83 33.81
C PHE A 108 17.22 12.95 32.56
N CYS A 109 17.47 11.85 31.88
CA CYS A 109 17.21 11.84 30.50
C CYS A 109 15.71 12.08 30.51
N THR A 110 15.28 13.33 30.56
CA THR A 110 14.54 13.77 29.44
C THR A 110 15.23 13.10 28.25
N PHE A 111 14.75 11.88 27.92
CA PHE A 111 14.23 11.67 26.63
C PHE A 111 12.89 12.49 26.69
N ALA A 112 12.99 13.77 26.64
CA ALA A 112 13.01 14.52 25.43
C ALA A 112 13.61 13.50 24.50
N ALA A 113 12.76 12.64 23.79
CA ALA A 113 13.15 12.30 22.45
C ALA A 113 13.91 13.56 22.10
N LYS A 114 15.28 13.51 22.08
CA LYS A 114 16.00 14.54 21.42
C LYS A 114 15.21 14.50 20.16
N SER A 115 14.24 15.43 20.06
CA SER A 115 13.60 15.65 18.79
C SER A 115 14.86 15.79 18.03
N LYS A 116 15.15 14.73 17.22
CA LYS A 116 16.43 14.65 16.55
C LYS A 116 16.29 15.87 15.73
N TYR A 117 16.84 17.01 16.20
CA TYR A 117 16.71 18.26 15.49
C TYR A 117 17.25 17.91 14.15
N MET A 118 16.35 17.84 13.16
CA MET A 118 16.78 17.59 11.80
C MET A 118 17.80 18.69 11.51
N GLU A 119 19.00 18.27 11.13
CA GLU A 119 20.07 19.20 10.85
C GLU A 119 20.10 19.45 9.34
N LYS A 120 20.34 20.69 8.94
CA LYS A 120 20.51 21.07 7.54
C LYS A 120 21.53 20.19 6.82
N GLU A 121 22.61 19.80 7.52
CA GLU A 121 23.69 18.95 6.99
C GLU A 121 23.19 17.55 6.58
N LEU A 122 22.22 16.99 7.29
CA LEU A 122 21.60 15.72 6.91
C LEU A 122 20.91 15.83 5.54
N PHE A 123 20.14 16.88 5.32
CA PHE A 123 19.48 17.09 4.01
C PHE A 123 20.48 17.37 2.88
N ARG A 124 21.58 18.08 3.17
CA ARG A 124 22.68 18.25 2.18
C ARG A 124 23.27 16.91 1.77
N ALA A 125 23.54 16.04 2.74
CA ALA A 125 24.07 14.70 2.46
C ALA A 125 23.07 13.88 1.63
N ILE A 126 21.78 13.85 2.00
CA ILE A 126 20.74 13.10 1.28
C ILE A 126 20.58 13.62 -0.15
N ILE A 127 20.59 14.94 -0.37
CA ILE A 127 20.48 15.53 -1.70
C ILE A 127 21.68 15.12 -2.56
N ALA A 128 22.91 15.30 -2.06
CA ALA A 128 24.12 14.95 -2.79
C ALA A 128 24.20 13.46 -3.12
N GLU A 129 23.95 12.58 -2.13
CA GLU A 129 23.92 11.12 -2.34
C GLU A 129 22.93 10.72 -3.44
N ASN A 130 21.72 11.28 -3.43
CA ASN A 130 20.71 10.96 -4.45
C ASN A 130 21.11 11.47 -5.84
N GLN A 131 21.72 12.64 -5.97
CA GLN A 131 22.19 13.20 -7.24
C GLN A 131 23.26 12.33 -7.91
N GLU A 132 24.07 11.59 -7.16
CA GLU A 132 25.13 10.74 -7.70
C GLU A 132 24.59 9.55 -8.52
N TYR A 133 23.46 8.94 -8.13
CA TYR A 133 23.00 7.69 -8.74
C TYR A 133 21.67 7.76 -9.47
N ILE A 134 20.78 8.72 -9.12
CA ILE A 134 19.39 8.69 -9.57
C ILE A 134 19.23 8.79 -11.09
N GLY A 135 20.12 9.52 -11.76
CA GLY A 135 20.14 9.66 -13.20
C GLY A 135 20.54 8.39 -13.97
N ARG A 136 21.09 7.38 -13.27
CA ARG A 136 21.66 6.15 -13.88
C ARG A 136 20.87 4.88 -13.53
N ILE A 137 19.78 4.99 -12.77
CA ILE A 137 18.97 3.83 -12.38
C ILE A 137 18.36 3.19 -13.64
N PRO A 138 18.56 1.87 -13.84
CA PRO A 138 17.92 1.18 -14.97
C PRO A 138 16.40 1.14 -14.80
N LEU A 139 15.68 1.47 -15.87
CA LEU A 139 14.22 1.62 -15.84
C LEU A 139 13.53 0.79 -16.94
N VAL A 140 12.39 0.22 -16.59
CA VAL A 140 11.40 -0.18 -17.59
C VAL A 140 10.54 1.04 -17.91
N GLN A 141 10.68 1.57 -19.12
CA GLN A 141 9.96 2.78 -19.55
C GLN A 141 8.45 2.55 -19.60
N ARG A 142 7.73 3.35 -18.83
CA ARG A 142 6.26 3.35 -18.75
C ARG A 142 5.68 4.52 -19.52
N PRO A 143 4.47 4.43 -20.09
CA PRO A 143 3.77 5.60 -20.59
C PRO A 143 3.63 6.64 -19.47
N LEU A 144 4.24 7.80 -19.67
CA LEU A 144 4.23 8.90 -18.70
C LEU A 144 4.23 10.22 -19.50
N ASP A 145 3.04 10.74 -19.69
CA ASP A 145 2.81 12.02 -20.34
C ASP A 145 2.48 13.05 -19.26
N LEU A 146 3.38 13.99 -19.06
CA LEU A 146 3.29 15.01 -18.03
C LEU A 146 3.49 16.39 -18.62
N GLU A 147 2.61 17.32 -18.27
CA GLU A 147 2.79 18.73 -18.60
C GLU A 147 4.10 19.29 -18.04
N GLU A 148 4.72 20.15 -18.78
CA GLU A 148 6.04 20.68 -18.43
C GLU A 148 6.07 21.38 -17.07
N TYR A 149 5.02 22.15 -16.76
CA TYR A 149 4.93 22.97 -15.55
C TYR A 149 3.95 22.41 -14.51
N GLY A 150 3.44 21.20 -14.72
CA GLY A 150 2.50 20.55 -13.81
C GLY A 150 3.15 20.06 -12.53
N ASN A 151 2.42 20.13 -11.42
CA ASN A 151 2.75 19.41 -10.20
C ASN A 151 1.91 18.13 -10.12
N TYR A 152 2.50 17.03 -9.67
CA TYR A 152 1.88 15.71 -9.75
C TYR A 152 1.93 14.96 -8.42
N VAL A 153 0.86 14.23 -8.14
CA VAL A 153 0.77 13.26 -7.03
C VAL A 153 0.56 11.87 -7.62
N PHE A 154 1.54 10.99 -7.48
CA PHE A 154 1.47 9.60 -7.92
C PHE A 154 1.00 8.72 -6.76
N VAL A 155 -0.17 8.12 -6.90
CA VAL A 155 -0.76 7.28 -5.86
C VAL A 155 -1.03 5.88 -6.38
N GLY A 156 -0.70 4.87 -5.59
CA GLY A 156 -0.93 3.48 -5.95
C GLY A 156 -0.47 2.53 -4.88
N VAL A 157 -0.81 1.26 -5.06
CA VAL A 157 -0.47 0.20 -4.12
C VAL A 157 1.05 0.14 -3.88
N ARG A 158 1.44 -0.30 -2.70
CA ARG A 158 2.86 -0.53 -2.36
C ARG A 158 3.54 -1.41 -3.42
N GLN A 159 4.77 -1.06 -3.80
CA GLN A 159 5.58 -1.76 -4.82
C GLN A 159 5.01 -1.76 -6.27
N ALA A 160 4.06 -0.86 -6.59
CA ALA A 160 3.60 -0.67 -7.97
C ALA A 160 4.58 0.09 -8.89
N GLY A 161 5.71 0.55 -8.36
CA GLY A 161 6.75 1.26 -9.11
C GLY A 161 6.62 2.78 -9.10
N LYS A 162 5.99 3.39 -8.09
CA LYS A 162 5.83 4.85 -7.94
C LYS A 162 7.17 5.59 -7.95
N SER A 163 8.12 5.16 -7.12
CA SER A 163 9.48 5.74 -7.05
C SER A 163 10.18 5.68 -8.41
N TYR A 164 10.00 4.58 -9.16
CA TYR A 164 10.58 4.43 -10.49
C TYR A 164 9.97 5.37 -11.53
N LEU A 165 8.70 5.80 -11.36
CA LEU A 165 8.13 6.86 -12.18
C LEU A 165 8.76 8.22 -11.88
N LEU A 166 9.11 8.50 -10.61
CA LEU A 166 9.89 9.70 -10.27
C LEU A 166 11.27 9.65 -10.94
N TYR A 167 11.98 8.52 -10.87
CA TYR A 167 13.27 8.34 -11.52
C TYR A 167 13.15 8.51 -13.04
N GLN A 168 12.10 7.95 -13.65
CA GLN A 168 11.84 8.12 -15.09
C GLN A 168 11.66 9.61 -15.44
N ARG A 169 10.86 10.35 -14.63
CA ARG A 169 10.69 11.79 -14.86
C ARG A 169 11.99 12.55 -14.68
N ILE A 170 12.80 12.24 -13.69
CA ILE A 170 14.13 12.84 -13.52
C ILE A 170 14.99 12.61 -14.76
N GLN A 171 15.08 11.36 -15.24
CA GLN A 171 15.87 11.05 -16.44
C GLN A 171 15.36 11.77 -17.68
N GLN A 172 14.04 11.95 -17.84
CA GLN A 172 13.47 12.76 -18.92
C GLN A 172 13.88 14.23 -18.82
N LEU A 173 13.88 14.80 -17.61
CA LEU A 173 14.30 16.18 -17.40
C LEU A 173 15.78 16.37 -17.68
N LEU A 174 16.64 15.46 -17.22
CA LEU A 174 18.07 15.48 -17.50
C LEU A 174 18.35 15.36 -19.01
N ALA A 175 17.63 14.47 -19.72
CA ALA A 175 17.73 14.35 -21.18
C ALA A 175 17.28 15.61 -21.93
N ASN A 176 16.42 16.42 -21.32
CA ASN A 176 15.97 17.72 -21.84
C ASN A 176 16.85 18.90 -21.38
N GLY A 177 18.03 18.63 -20.80
CA GLY A 177 19.02 19.66 -20.47
C GLY A 177 18.85 20.29 -19.08
N VAL A 178 18.04 19.71 -18.20
CA VAL A 178 18.00 20.11 -16.78
C VAL A 178 19.26 19.58 -16.09
N GLU A 179 19.98 20.44 -15.38
CA GLU A 179 21.17 20.04 -14.63
C GLU A 179 20.77 19.19 -13.40
N ILE A 180 21.62 18.23 -13.03
CA ILE A 180 21.36 17.33 -11.90
C ILE A 180 21.28 18.09 -10.57
N GLU A 181 22.00 19.18 -10.44
CA GLU A 181 22.02 20.09 -9.30
C GLU A 181 20.63 20.66 -9.02
N ASN A 182 19.78 20.81 -10.03
CA ASN A 182 18.41 21.30 -9.88
C ASN A 182 17.44 20.23 -9.35
N ILE A 183 17.88 18.98 -9.25
CA ILE A 183 17.04 17.87 -8.81
C ILE A 183 17.20 17.65 -7.30
N VAL A 184 16.08 17.74 -6.57
CA VAL A 184 16.01 17.41 -5.15
C VAL A 184 15.09 16.22 -4.98
N TYR A 185 15.66 15.04 -4.81
CA TYR A 185 14.90 13.82 -4.48
C TYR A 185 15.08 13.48 -3.01
N ILE A 186 13.95 13.25 -2.31
CA ILE A 186 13.93 12.82 -0.90
C ILE A 186 12.90 11.72 -0.76
N ASN A 187 13.35 10.58 -0.21
CA ASN A 187 12.47 9.48 0.18
C ASN A 187 12.20 9.57 1.69
N PHE A 188 10.94 9.79 2.07
CA PHE A 188 10.51 9.89 3.48
C PHE A 188 10.32 8.52 4.17
N ASP A 189 10.65 7.41 3.49
CA ASP A 189 10.87 6.09 4.12
C ASP A 189 12.31 5.92 4.62
N ASP A 190 13.23 6.88 4.36
CA ASP A 190 14.60 6.86 4.87
C ASP A 190 14.59 6.92 6.40
N GLU A 191 15.25 5.97 7.05
CA GLU A 191 15.31 5.86 8.51
C GLU A 191 15.98 7.08 9.17
N ARG A 192 16.83 7.79 8.43
CA ARG A 192 17.48 9.02 8.89
C ARG A 192 16.49 10.16 9.12
N LEU A 193 15.35 10.14 8.39
CA LEU A 193 14.26 11.12 8.48
C LEU A 193 13.18 10.71 9.48
N GLN A 194 13.35 9.62 10.20
CA GLN A 194 12.37 9.17 11.18
C GLN A 194 12.19 10.21 12.29
N GLY A 195 10.93 10.57 12.55
CA GLY A 195 10.56 11.61 13.51
C GLY A 195 10.56 13.03 12.95
N MET A 196 10.78 13.20 11.64
CA MET A 196 10.62 14.47 10.95
C MET A 196 9.20 15.04 11.15
N SER A 197 9.13 16.32 11.36
CA SER A 197 7.90 17.08 11.54
C SER A 197 7.69 18.09 10.41
N VAL A 198 6.49 18.66 10.32
CA VAL A 198 6.18 19.68 9.30
C VAL A 198 7.09 20.92 9.39
N THR A 199 7.62 21.23 10.57
CA THR A 199 8.55 22.37 10.77
C THR A 199 9.93 22.13 10.19
N ASP A 200 10.31 20.87 9.97
CA ASP A 200 11.62 20.50 9.46
C ASP A 200 11.71 20.58 7.92
N PHE A 201 10.58 20.69 7.24
CA PHE A 201 10.56 20.84 5.78
C PHE A 201 11.35 22.06 5.27
N ASP A 202 11.39 23.15 6.04
CA ASP A 202 12.16 24.34 5.65
C ASP A 202 13.67 24.10 5.62
N LEU A 203 14.17 23.10 6.36
CA LEU A 203 15.56 22.70 6.33
C LEU A 203 15.97 22.14 4.95
N ILE A 204 15.03 21.53 4.21
CA ILE A 204 15.27 21.04 2.85
C ILE A 204 15.64 22.23 1.93
N LEU A 205 14.82 23.29 1.97
CA LEU A 205 15.08 24.51 1.19
C LEU A 205 16.39 25.17 1.61
N GLN A 206 16.64 25.30 2.92
CA GLN A 206 17.87 25.87 3.44
C GLN A 206 19.10 25.04 3.07
N ALA A 207 18.99 23.71 3.09
CA ALA A 207 20.06 22.81 2.67
C ALA A 207 20.38 23.02 1.18
N TYR A 208 19.36 22.98 0.33
CA TYR A 208 19.53 23.17 -1.11
C TYR A 208 20.18 24.53 -1.44
N HIS A 209 19.61 25.65 -0.96
CA HIS A 209 20.13 26.99 -1.23
C HIS A 209 21.49 27.29 -0.57
N SER A 210 21.97 26.43 0.33
CA SER A 210 23.37 26.52 0.80
C SER A 210 24.36 25.81 -0.13
N MET A 211 23.87 25.02 -1.10
CA MET A 211 24.69 24.30 -2.08
C MET A 211 24.59 24.94 -3.47
N TYR A 212 23.39 25.41 -3.84
CA TYR A 212 23.06 25.86 -5.20
C TYR A 212 22.23 27.14 -5.18
N GLU A 213 22.40 27.98 -6.22
CA GLU A 213 21.66 29.23 -6.39
C GLU A 213 20.38 29.06 -7.23
N SER A 214 20.33 28.00 -8.05
CA SER A 214 19.22 27.73 -8.96
C SER A 214 17.93 27.32 -8.23
N GLN A 215 16.79 27.38 -8.93
CA GLN A 215 15.52 26.93 -8.39
C GLN A 215 15.40 25.40 -8.47
N PRO A 216 15.15 24.68 -7.34
CA PRO A 216 15.03 23.23 -7.34
C PRO A 216 13.73 22.73 -7.97
N ILE A 217 13.80 21.50 -8.47
CA ILE A 217 12.64 20.67 -8.83
C ILE A 217 12.57 19.57 -7.79
N PHE A 218 11.44 19.47 -7.08
CA PHE A 218 11.28 18.55 -5.97
C PHE A 218 10.65 17.22 -6.38
N PHE A 219 11.23 16.15 -5.87
CA PHE A 219 10.74 14.78 -5.97
C PHE A 219 10.64 14.20 -4.56
N PHE A 220 9.42 14.13 -4.03
CA PHE A 220 9.13 13.69 -2.68
C PHE A 220 8.49 12.31 -2.71
N ASP A 221 9.25 11.29 -2.33
CA ASP A 221 8.80 9.91 -2.32
C ASP A 221 8.24 9.54 -0.94
N GLU A 222 7.07 8.89 -0.90
CA GLU A 222 6.33 8.46 0.31
C GLU A 222 6.11 9.61 1.34
N ILE A 223 5.78 10.82 0.85
CA ILE A 223 5.68 12.05 1.67
C ILE A 223 4.63 11.96 2.78
N GLN A 224 3.63 11.06 2.66
CA GLN A 224 2.60 10.86 3.68
C GLN A 224 3.14 10.36 5.02
N ASN A 225 4.42 9.98 5.08
CA ASN A 225 5.09 9.61 6.33
C ASN A 225 5.33 10.82 7.24
N VAL A 226 5.22 12.05 6.72
CA VAL A 226 5.31 13.28 7.51
C VAL A 226 3.93 13.92 7.61
N GLU A 227 3.38 14.01 8.83
CA GLU A 227 2.08 14.63 9.08
C GLU A 227 2.12 16.13 8.71
N GLY A 228 1.07 16.62 8.01
CA GLY A 228 0.97 18.03 7.62
C GLY A 228 1.69 18.40 6.31
N TRP A 229 2.27 17.44 5.60
CA TRP A 229 3.00 17.63 4.34
C TRP A 229 2.23 18.44 3.28
N ALA A 230 0.91 18.31 3.21
CA ALA A 230 0.09 18.95 2.18
C ALA A 230 0.13 20.48 2.26
N ASN A 231 0.27 21.06 3.47
CA ASN A 231 0.43 22.51 3.63
C ASN A 231 1.78 22.99 3.08
N PHE A 232 2.83 22.21 3.30
CA PHE A 232 4.15 22.51 2.74
C PHE A 232 4.14 22.41 1.21
N ALA A 233 3.61 21.31 0.67
CA ALA A 233 3.48 21.13 -0.78
C ALA A 233 2.68 22.28 -1.44
N ARG A 234 1.55 22.70 -0.81
CA ARG A 234 0.77 23.87 -1.28
C ARG A 234 1.61 25.15 -1.28
N ARG A 235 2.40 25.39 -0.23
CA ARG A 235 3.27 26.57 -0.13
C ARG A 235 4.29 26.59 -1.26
N LEU A 236 4.97 25.48 -1.53
CA LEU A 236 5.93 25.35 -2.63
C LEU A 236 5.27 25.60 -3.99
N ALA A 237 4.09 25.02 -4.24
CA ALA A 237 3.36 25.25 -5.48
C ALA A 237 2.95 26.73 -5.66
N ASN A 238 2.58 27.44 -4.57
CA ASN A 238 2.33 28.87 -4.59
C ASN A 238 3.58 29.69 -4.98
N GLN A 239 4.75 29.22 -4.59
CA GLN A 239 6.05 29.80 -4.92
C GLN A 239 6.56 29.36 -6.30
N LYS A 240 5.73 28.66 -7.09
CA LYS A 240 6.03 28.20 -8.46
C LYS A 240 7.15 27.19 -8.56
N TYR A 241 7.42 26.42 -7.51
CA TYR A 241 8.27 25.23 -7.62
C TYR A 241 7.55 24.13 -8.41
N ARG A 242 8.32 23.34 -9.15
CA ARG A 242 7.85 22.08 -9.75
C ARG A 242 8.01 20.93 -8.75
N ILE A 243 6.95 20.15 -8.55
CA ILE A 243 6.89 19.17 -7.48
C ILE A 243 6.24 17.88 -7.96
N TYR A 244 6.91 16.79 -7.73
CA TYR A 244 6.45 15.44 -8.01
C TYR A 244 6.42 14.66 -6.70
N ILE A 245 5.26 14.13 -6.34
CA ILE A 245 5.01 13.51 -5.04
C ILE A 245 4.55 12.07 -5.25
N THR A 246 4.99 11.13 -4.41
CA THR A 246 4.39 9.80 -4.36
C THR A 246 3.79 9.50 -3.00
N GLY A 247 2.85 8.54 -3.00
CA GLY A 247 2.35 7.93 -1.78
C GLY A 247 1.60 6.62 -2.00
N SER A 248 1.66 5.77 -1.00
CA SER A 248 0.99 4.46 -0.98
C SER A 248 -0.40 4.51 -0.37
N ASN A 249 -1.04 5.69 -0.31
CA ASN A 249 -2.35 5.87 0.30
C ASN A 249 -3.27 6.71 -0.59
N ALA A 250 -4.35 6.12 -1.10
CA ALA A 250 -5.35 6.82 -1.91
C ALA A 250 -6.07 7.95 -1.15
N LYS A 251 -5.94 8.02 0.19
CA LYS A 251 -6.39 9.19 0.96
C LYS A 251 -5.68 10.47 0.52
N MET A 252 -4.51 10.37 -0.09
CA MET A 252 -3.82 11.52 -0.70
C MET A 252 -4.62 12.15 -1.86
N LEU A 253 -5.55 11.37 -2.46
CA LEU A 253 -6.50 11.82 -3.48
C LEU A 253 -7.87 12.20 -2.87
N SER A 254 -7.98 12.27 -1.54
CA SER A 254 -9.23 12.65 -0.88
C SER A 254 -9.52 14.14 -1.08
N ARG A 255 -10.81 14.49 -1.05
CA ARG A 255 -11.26 15.90 -1.14
C ARG A 255 -10.58 16.80 -0.10
N ASP A 256 -10.27 16.28 1.09
CA ASP A 256 -9.60 17.03 2.14
C ASP A 256 -8.18 17.44 1.70
N ILE A 257 -7.41 16.51 1.14
CA ILE A 257 -6.06 16.79 0.63
C ILE A 257 -6.13 17.64 -0.64
N GLU A 258 -7.04 17.32 -1.56
CA GLU A 258 -7.30 18.11 -2.77
C GLU A 258 -7.63 19.57 -2.41
N THR A 259 -8.48 19.79 -1.40
CA THR A 259 -8.82 21.12 -0.88
C THR A 259 -7.59 21.82 -0.29
N VAL A 260 -6.78 21.12 0.48
CA VAL A 260 -5.53 21.67 1.04
C VAL A 260 -4.55 22.02 -0.07
N LEU A 261 -4.36 21.15 -1.06
CA LEU A 261 -3.48 21.39 -2.21
C LEU A 261 -4.02 22.49 -3.15
N GLY A 262 -5.33 22.79 -3.08
CA GLY A 262 -5.96 23.91 -3.76
C GLY A 262 -5.95 23.80 -5.28
N GLY A 263 -6.12 22.60 -5.84
CA GLY A 263 -6.18 22.35 -7.28
C GLY A 263 -4.87 22.62 -8.04
N ARG A 264 -3.73 22.60 -7.34
CA ARG A 264 -2.40 22.89 -7.91
C ARG A 264 -1.64 21.64 -8.32
N TYR A 265 -2.22 20.47 -8.08
CA TYR A 265 -1.62 19.17 -8.35
C TYR A 265 -2.58 18.33 -9.19
N LEU A 266 -2.01 17.59 -10.11
CA LEU A 266 -2.70 16.58 -10.92
C LEU A 266 -2.38 15.20 -10.34
N ASP A 267 -3.41 14.37 -10.17
CA ASP A 267 -3.24 13.02 -9.62
C ASP A 267 -3.11 11.98 -10.72
N ILE A 268 -2.19 11.07 -10.47
CA ILE A 268 -1.93 9.92 -11.34
C ILE A 268 -2.02 8.65 -10.51
N SER A 269 -2.98 7.79 -10.88
CA SER A 269 -3.09 6.46 -10.30
C SER A 269 -2.05 5.52 -10.89
N VAL A 270 -1.21 4.94 -10.01
CA VAL A 270 -0.13 4.03 -10.39
C VAL A 270 -0.54 2.60 -10.08
N PHE A 271 -0.69 1.81 -11.13
CA PHE A 271 -0.98 0.38 -11.06
C PHE A 271 0.29 -0.46 -11.25
N PRO A 272 0.30 -1.74 -10.84
CA PRO A 272 1.27 -2.70 -11.34
C PRO A 272 1.35 -2.68 -12.87
N TYR A 273 2.38 -3.25 -13.44
CA TYR A 273 2.59 -3.27 -14.91
C TYR A 273 1.34 -3.75 -15.65
N SER A 274 1.01 -3.08 -16.75
CA SER A 274 0.16 -3.65 -17.79
C SER A 274 0.88 -4.82 -18.47
N PHE A 275 0.17 -5.62 -19.25
CA PHE A 275 0.80 -6.72 -19.95
C PHE A 275 1.90 -6.25 -20.93
N SER A 276 1.70 -5.11 -21.57
CA SER A 276 2.73 -4.52 -22.44
C SER A 276 3.98 -4.05 -21.67
N GLU A 277 3.81 -3.49 -20.48
CA GLU A 277 4.92 -3.11 -19.59
C GLU A 277 5.64 -4.35 -19.02
N TYR A 278 4.86 -5.38 -18.65
CA TYR A 278 5.40 -6.67 -18.22
C TYR A 278 6.28 -7.31 -19.32
N LEU A 279 5.82 -7.31 -20.59
CA LEU A 279 6.61 -7.83 -21.70
C LEU A 279 7.93 -7.07 -21.88
N LYS A 280 7.92 -5.74 -21.76
CA LYS A 280 9.15 -4.94 -21.77
C LYS A 280 10.09 -5.33 -20.64
N ALA A 281 9.55 -5.56 -19.43
CA ALA A 281 10.32 -5.95 -18.26
C ALA A 281 11.00 -7.31 -18.41
N VAL A 282 10.35 -8.26 -19.11
CA VAL A 282 10.95 -9.58 -19.43
C VAL A 282 11.75 -9.58 -20.74
N GLY A 283 12.00 -8.42 -21.37
CA GLY A 283 12.78 -8.28 -22.59
C GLY A 283 12.10 -8.76 -23.86
N VAL A 284 10.77 -8.88 -23.86
CA VAL A 284 9.98 -9.32 -25.03
C VAL A 284 9.47 -8.11 -25.80
N LEU A 285 9.99 -7.92 -27.00
CA LEU A 285 9.57 -6.85 -27.89
C LEU A 285 8.42 -7.30 -28.79
N LEU A 286 7.43 -6.42 -29.00
CA LEU A 286 6.34 -6.62 -29.93
C LEU A 286 6.81 -6.33 -31.36
N SER A 287 6.60 -7.28 -32.28
CA SER A 287 6.83 -7.11 -33.72
C SER A 287 5.52 -6.66 -34.41
N LYS A 288 5.62 -6.17 -35.65
CA LYS A 288 4.42 -5.77 -36.42
C LYS A 288 3.34 -6.88 -36.55
N ASN A 289 3.77 -8.15 -36.60
CA ASN A 289 2.86 -9.30 -36.77
C ASN A 289 2.81 -10.19 -35.51
N TRP A 290 2.90 -9.59 -34.33
CA TRP A 290 2.93 -10.29 -33.04
C TRP A 290 1.74 -11.23 -32.80
N GLN A 291 0.63 -11.02 -33.49
CA GLN A 291 -0.63 -11.77 -33.35
C GLN A 291 -0.56 -13.18 -33.95
N TYR A 292 0.50 -13.52 -34.71
CA TYR A 292 0.59 -14.75 -35.49
C TYR A 292 1.86 -15.57 -35.19
N GLY A 293 1.74 -16.88 -35.44
CA GLY A 293 2.85 -17.82 -35.46
C GLY A 293 3.59 -17.99 -34.13
N ARG A 294 4.92 -18.16 -34.20
CA ARG A 294 5.75 -18.40 -33.02
C ARG A 294 5.70 -17.28 -32.00
N LYS A 295 5.54 -16.03 -32.47
CA LYS A 295 5.47 -14.86 -31.58
C LYS A 295 4.18 -14.86 -30.76
N ALA A 296 3.06 -15.20 -31.37
CA ALA A 296 1.78 -15.35 -30.66
C ALA A 296 1.88 -16.40 -29.53
N ASN A 297 2.49 -17.56 -29.81
CA ASN A 297 2.68 -18.62 -28.80
C ASN A 297 3.61 -18.19 -27.66
N GLU A 298 4.64 -17.39 -27.96
CA GLU A 298 5.51 -16.79 -26.94
C GLU A 298 4.74 -15.84 -26.05
N LEU A 299 3.95 -14.93 -26.65
CA LEU A 299 3.13 -13.97 -25.93
C LEU A 299 2.07 -14.65 -25.07
N GLN A 300 1.41 -15.70 -25.55
CA GLN A 300 0.45 -16.49 -24.77
C GLN A 300 1.08 -17.14 -23.54
N ARG A 301 2.32 -17.67 -23.64
CA ARG A 301 3.05 -18.19 -22.48
C ARG A 301 3.35 -17.11 -21.44
N HIS A 302 3.78 -15.95 -21.89
CA HIS A 302 3.98 -14.79 -21.01
C HIS A 302 2.67 -14.28 -20.41
N PHE A 303 1.59 -14.27 -21.24
CA PHE A 303 0.26 -13.89 -20.77
C PHE A 303 -0.24 -14.82 -19.66
N ARG A 304 -0.05 -16.13 -19.77
CA ARG A 304 -0.43 -17.08 -18.71
C ARG A 304 0.23 -16.72 -17.40
N SER A 305 1.55 -16.45 -17.41
CA SER A 305 2.25 -16.01 -16.20
C SER A 305 1.74 -14.69 -15.64
N TYR A 306 1.49 -13.70 -16.51
CA TYR A 306 0.92 -12.41 -16.14
C TYR A 306 -0.51 -12.54 -15.61
N PHE A 307 -1.33 -13.37 -16.26
CA PHE A 307 -2.72 -13.63 -15.87
C PHE A 307 -2.82 -14.25 -14.48
N ASP A 308 -1.97 -15.24 -14.18
CA ASP A 308 -1.97 -15.94 -12.91
C ASP A 308 -1.34 -15.12 -11.77
N TRP A 309 -0.25 -14.41 -12.04
CA TRP A 309 0.58 -13.80 -11.02
C TRP A 309 0.61 -12.28 -11.01
N GLY A 310 -0.04 -11.64 -11.98
CA GLY A 310 -0.14 -10.19 -12.04
C GLY A 310 1.09 -9.48 -12.59
N GLY A 311 1.15 -8.18 -12.36
CA GLY A 311 2.11 -7.26 -12.97
C GLY A 311 2.99 -6.50 -11.99
N PHE A 312 3.20 -6.95 -10.74
CA PHE A 312 4.11 -6.25 -9.85
C PHE A 312 5.54 -6.23 -10.41
N PRO A 313 6.21 -5.05 -10.49
CA PRO A 313 7.50 -4.90 -11.14
C PRO A 313 8.58 -5.86 -10.64
N GLU A 314 8.75 -5.97 -9.33
CA GLU A 314 9.76 -6.86 -8.74
C GLU A 314 9.46 -8.34 -8.96
N LEU A 315 8.17 -8.71 -9.03
CA LEU A 315 7.73 -10.10 -9.17
C LEU A 315 8.24 -10.77 -10.45
N VAL A 316 8.55 -9.98 -11.48
CA VAL A 316 9.08 -10.45 -12.75
C VAL A 316 10.36 -11.27 -12.56
N HIS A 317 11.17 -10.92 -11.56
CA HIS A 317 12.48 -11.51 -11.28
C HIS A 317 12.43 -12.69 -10.29
N PHE A 318 11.27 -12.95 -9.65
CA PHE A 318 11.13 -14.02 -8.66
C PHE A 318 10.59 -15.31 -9.28
N GLN A 319 11.17 -16.44 -8.89
CA GLN A 319 10.66 -17.77 -9.24
C GLN A 319 9.47 -18.15 -8.33
N GLU A 320 9.63 -17.99 -7.03
CA GLU A 320 8.62 -18.29 -6.01
C GLU A 320 7.59 -17.15 -5.89
N LYS A 321 6.83 -16.93 -6.94
CA LYS A 321 5.90 -15.82 -7.08
C LYS A 321 4.86 -15.75 -5.97
N ARG A 322 4.32 -16.91 -5.55
CA ARG A 322 3.33 -16.97 -4.48
C ARG A 322 3.89 -16.55 -3.13
N VAL A 323 5.14 -16.91 -2.83
CA VAL A 323 5.83 -16.54 -1.59
C VAL A 323 6.04 -15.02 -1.55
N TRP A 324 6.49 -14.43 -2.65
CA TRP A 324 6.68 -13.00 -2.77
C TRP A 324 5.36 -12.23 -2.60
N LEU A 325 4.30 -12.65 -3.30
CA LEU A 325 2.96 -12.03 -3.20
C LEU A 325 2.38 -12.12 -1.78
N ASN A 326 2.56 -13.26 -1.10
CA ASN A 326 2.15 -13.38 0.30
C ASN A 326 2.92 -12.40 1.21
N SER A 327 4.23 -12.24 0.98
CA SER A 327 5.04 -11.27 1.73
C SER A 327 4.56 -9.84 1.50
N LEU A 328 4.30 -9.47 0.24
CA LEU A 328 3.74 -8.15 -0.10
C LEU A 328 2.37 -7.93 0.54
N TYR A 329 1.45 -8.91 0.40
CA TYR A 329 0.13 -8.83 1.01
C TYR A 329 0.22 -8.65 2.54
N ASN A 330 1.05 -9.43 3.22
CA ASN A 330 1.23 -9.29 4.66
C ASN A 330 1.77 -7.90 5.05
N ARG A 331 2.69 -7.34 4.27
CA ARG A 331 3.20 -5.97 4.49
C ARG A 331 2.09 -4.92 4.32
N ILE A 332 1.27 -5.03 3.28
CA ILE A 332 0.10 -4.15 3.08
C ILE A 332 -0.89 -4.34 4.23
N PHE A 333 -1.21 -5.59 4.57
CA PHE A 333 -2.16 -5.92 5.62
C PHE A 333 -1.76 -5.33 6.98
N PHE A 334 -0.52 -5.56 7.42
CA PHE A 334 -0.08 -5.09 8.73
C PHE A 334 0.20 -3.59 8.73
N ASN A 335 1.00 -3.08 7.81
CA ASN A 335 1.45 -1.69 7.87
C ASN A 335 0.39 -0.71 7.35
N ASP A 336 -0.20 -1.01 6.19
CA ASP A 336 -1.09 -0.06 5.53
C ASP A 336 -2.55 -0.17 5.99
N LEU A 337 -2.95 -1.31 6.59
CA LEU A 337 -4.30 -1.49 7.13
C LEU A 337 -4.29 -1.50 8.67
N VAL A 338 -3.72 -2.54 9.30
CA VAL A 338 -3.84 -2.77 10.75
C VAL A 338 -3.20 -1.62 11.55
N VAL A 339 -1.94 -1.31 11.31
CA VAL A 339 -1.20 -0.28 12.06
C VAL A 339 -1.73 1.11 11.76
N ARG A 340 -1.89 1.45 10.47
CA ARG A 340 -2.35 2.78 10.04
C ARG A 340 -3.73 3.14 10.56
N HIS A 341 -4.69 2.21 10.50
CA HIS A 341 -6.08 2.44 10.94
C HIS A 341 -6.36 1.93 12.35
N LYS A 342 -5.34 1.43 13.08
CA LYS A 342 -5.43 0.92 14.46
C LYS A 342 -6.53 -0.14 14.60
N ILE A 343 -6.60 -1.07 13.65
CA ILE A 343 -7.61 -2.11 13.59
C ILE A 343 -7.39 -3.09 14.74
N LYS A 344 -8.42 -3.29 15.57
CA LYS A 344 -8.36 -4.20 16.72
C LYS A 344 -8.74 -5.64 16.38
N ASN A 345 -9.63 -5.82 15.39
CA ASN A 345 -10.12 -7.13 14.99
C ASN A 345 -9.53 -7.52 13.64
N GLU A 346 -8.30 -8.05 13.67
CA GLU A 346 -7.56 -8.47 12.48
C GLU A 346 -8.24 -9.66 11.79
N ASP A 347 -8.83 -10.58 12.56
CA ASP A 347 -9.50 -11.76 12.00
C ASP A 347 -10.72 -11.37 11.17
N ALA A 348 -11.52 -10.41 11.64
CA ALA A 348 -12.64 -9.88 10.86
C ALA A 348 -12.18 -9.21 9.56
N LEU A 349 -11.06 -8.47 9.59
CA LEU A 349 -10.48 -7.88 8.40
C LEU A 349 -9.98 -8.96 7.41
N ARG A 350 -9.27 -10.00 7.88
CA ARG A 350 -8.80 -11.11 7.04
C ARG A 350 -9.97 -11.84 6.37
N LEU A 351 -11.02 -12.11 7.13
CA LEU A 351 -12.25 -12.72 6.60
C LEU A 351 -12.92 -11.80 5.58
N CYS A 352 -12.97 -10.49 5.83
CA CYS A 352 -13.51 -9.52 4.89
C CYS A 352 -12.77 -9.56 3.55
N VAL A 353 -11.43 -9.53 3.56
CA VAL A 353 -10.60 -9.62 2.34
C VAL A 353 -10.88 -10.92 1.59
N ARG A 354 -10.91 -12.06 2.29
CA ARG A 354 -11.19 -13.37 1.68
C ARG A 354 -12.59 -13.40 1.04
N ARG A 355 -13.62 -12.89 1.73
CA ARG A 355 -15.00 -12.86 1.20
C ARG A 355 -15.15 -11.92 0.01
N LEU A 356 -14.44 -10.81 0.00
CA LEU A 356 -14.37 -9.92 -1.16
C LEU A 356 -13.74 -10.61 -2.37
N ALA A 357 -12.64 -11.35 -2.16
CA ALA A 357 -12.00 -12.12 -3.22
C ALA A 357 -12.92 -13.20 -3.82
N GLU A 358 -13.65 -13.94 -2.96
CA GLU A 358 -14.65 -14.93 -3.40
C GLU A 358 -15.85 -14.31 -4.14
N SER A 359 -16.11 -13.00 -3.92
CA SER A 359 -17.27 -12.27 -4.47
C SER A 359 -16.91 -11.40 -5.69
N VAL A 360 -15.73 -11.49 -6.25
CA VAL A 360 -15.24 -10.61 -7.34
C VAL A 360 -16.24 -10.52 -8.50
N LYS A 361 -16.89 -11.62 -8.88
CA LYS A 361 -17.84 -11.66 -10.00
C LYS A 361 -19.25 -11.16 -9.69
N GLN A 362 -19.54 -10.81 -8.45
CA GLN A 362 -20.92 -10.50 -8.03
C GLN A 362 -21.00 -9.19 -7.25
N PRO A 363 -22.08 -8.43 -7.44
CA PRO A 363 -22.36 -7.31 -6.56
C PRO A 363 -22.43 -7.78 -5.10
N CYS A 364 -21.73 -7.11 -4.22
CA CYS A 364 -21.64 -7.49 -2.83
C CYS A 364 -22.18 -6.38 -1.92
N SER A 365 -23.21 -6.71 -1.11
CA SER A 365 -23.71 -5.77 -0.12
C SER A 365 -22.96 -5.90 1.20
N LEU A 366 -22.81 -4.76 1.90
CA LEU A 366 -22.16 -4.69 3.21
C LEU A 366 -22.85 -5.61 4.25
N ASN A 367 -24.19 -5.72 4.19
CA ASN A 367 -24.95 -6.60 5.04
C ASN A 367 -24.62 -8.08 4.77
N ARG A 368 -24.53 -8.48 3.49
CA ARG A 368 -24.14 -9.85 3.11
C ARG A 368 -22.75 -10.19 3.62
N LEU A 369 -21.78 -9.31 3.43
CA LEU A 369 -20.41 -9.49 3.95
C LEU A 369 -20.40 -9.64 5.47
N SER A 370 -21.08 -8.75 6.18
CA SER A 370 -21.20 -8.81 7.64
C SER A 370 -21.78 -10.16 8.11
N ASN A 371 -22.85 -10.63 7.47
CA ASN A 371 -23.48 -11.90 7.82
C ASN A 371 -22.58 -13.10 7.54
N LEU A 372 -21.85 -13.10 6.42
CA LEU A 372 -20.88 -14.15 6.09
C LEU A 372 -19.71 -14.20 7.09
N ILE A 373 -19.24 -13.05 7.57
CA ILE A 373 -18.20 -12.98 8.61
C ILE A 373 -18.76 -13.46 9.95
N LYS A 374 -19.96 -13.04 10.33
CA LYS A 374 -20.62 -13.49 11.57
C LYS A 374 -20.85 -15.01 11.60
N ALA A 375 -21.16 -15.62 10.47
CA ALA A 375 -21.34 -17.06 10.36
C ALA A 375 -20.08 -17.87 10.73
N THR A 376 -18.89 -17.25 10.73
CA THR A 376 -17.64 -17.88 11.21
C THR A 376 -17.40 -17.70 12.71
N GLY A 377 -18.34 -17.13 13.45
CA GLY A 377 -18.19 -16.81 14.88
C GLY A 377 -17.50 -15.48 15.19
N THR A 378 -17.12 -14.73 14.15
CA THR A 378 -16.40 -13.44 14.31
C THR A 378 -17.40 -12.29 14.28
N SER A 379 -17.43 -11.46 15.34
CA SER A 379 -18.31 -10.28 15.39
C SER A 379 -17.83 -9.21 14.41
N CYS A 380 -18.72 -8.80 13.49
CA CYS A 380 -18.45 -7.73 12.54
C CYS A 380 -19.76 -7.06 12.11
N SER A 381 -19.92 -5.76 12.36
CA SER A 381 -21.12 -5.01 11.96
C SER A 381 -21.02 -4.57 10.48
N PRO A 382 -22.14 -4.26 9.81
CA PRO A 382 -22.09 -3.69 8.45
C PRO A 382 -21.31 -2.38 8.37
N SER A 383 -21.35 -1.54 9.42
CA SER A 383 -20.54 -0.31 9.50
C SER A 383 -19.05 -0.61 9.57
N THR A 384 -18.64 -1.63 10.33
CA THR A 384 -17.25 -2.08 10.38
C THR A 384 -16.79 -2.64 9.04
N VAL A 385 -17.65 -3.40 8.34
CA VAL A 385 -17.34 -3.87 6.98
C VAL A 385 -17.16 -2.69 6.03
N MET A 386 -18.01 -1.67 6.11
CA MET A 386 -17.88 -0.45 5.30
C MET A 386 -16.53 0.25 5.54
N GLU A 387 -16.10 0.36 6.80
CA GLU A 387 -14.78 0.91 7.13
C GLU A 387 -13.65 0.06 6.55
N TYR A 388 -13.72 -1.26 6.67
CA TYR A 388 -12.71 -2.16 6.10
C TYR A 388 -12.61 -2.05 4.59
N VAL A 389 -13.74 -2.02 3.87
CA VAL A 389 -13.76 -1.81 2.42
C VAL A 389 -13.12 -0.46 2.06
N ARG A 390 -13.45 0.60 2.81
CA ARG A 390 -12.83 1.92 2.62
C ARG A 390 -11.30 1.87 2.84
N TYR A 391 -10.82 1.22 3.89
CA TYR A 391 -9.38 1.08 4.17
C TYR A 391 -8.65 0.29 3.08
N LEU A 392 -9.29 -0.75 2.54
CA LEU A 392 -8.77 -1.52 1.42
C LEU A 392 -8.68 -0.67 0.13
N GLN A 393 -9.64 0.23 -0.10
CA GLN A 393 -9.58 1.21 -1.19
C GLN A 393 -8.49 2.27 -0.93
N GLU A 394 -8.39 2.79 0.29
CA GLU A 394 -7.36 3.76 0.70
C GLU A 394 -5.94 3.18 0.55
N SER A 395 -5.75 1.87 0.79
CA SER A 395 -4.47 1.18 0.52
C SER A 395 -4.23 0.86 -0.96
N CYS A 396 -5.12 1.29 -1.85
CA CYS A 396 -5.10 0.95 -3.28
C CYS A 396 -5.14 -0.56 -3.58
N LEU A 397 -5.63 -1.37 -2.65
CA LEU A 397 -5.74 -2.82 -2.83
C LEU A 397 -6.99 -3.20 -3.63
N LEU A 398 -8.07 -2.42 -3.49
CA LEU A 398 -9.35 -2.65 -4.15
C LEU A 398 -9.77 -1.52 -5.08
N ILE A 399 -10.34 -1.92 -6.20
CA ILE A 399 -11.12 -1.11 -7.11
C ILE A 399 -12.60 -1.43 -6.86
N SER A 400 -13.45 -0.41 -6.80
CA SER A 400 -14.89 -0.61 -6.67
C SER A 400 -15.63 0.14 -7.76
N ILE A 401 -16.57 -0.53 -8.41
CA ILE A 401 -17.42 0.07 -9.44
C ILE A 401 -18.89 0.01 -9.03
N ASP A 402 -19.62 1.02 -9.43
CA ASP A 402 -21.03 1.20 -9.11
C ASP A 402 -21.94 0.57 -10.17
N ASN A 403 -23.16 0.21 -9.76
CA ASN A 403 -24.20 -0.11 -10.73
C ASN A 403 -24.71 1.18 -11.39
N TYR A 404 -24.69 1.21 -12.71
CA TYR A 404 -25.10 2.39 -13.48
C TYR A 404 -26.50 2.88 -13.14
N VAL A 405 -27.43 1.96 -12.93
CA VAL A 405 -28.86 2.28 -12.71
C VAL A 405 -29.28 2.35 -11.25
N SER A 406 -28.40 2.06 -10.31
CA SER A 406 -28.74 2.11 -8.89
C SER A 406 -28.96 3.53 -8.39
N LYS A 407 -29.87 3.65 -7.39
CA LYS A 407 -30.06 4.88 -6.63
C LYS A 407 -28.84 5.18 -5.76
N PHE A 408 -28.69 6.42 -5.32
CA PHE A 408 -27.54 6.89 -4.53
C PHE A 408 -27.25 5.99 -3.31
N VAL A 409 -28.26 5.65 -2.52
CA VAL A 409 -28.09 4.79 -1.32
C VAL A 409 -27.58 3.39 -1.68
N GLU A 410 -28.06 2.82 -2.78
CA GLU A 410 -27.61 1.51 -3.25
C GLU A 410 -26.14 1.56 -3.75
N LYS A 411 -25.77 2.64 -4.45
CA LYS A 411 -24.38 2.87 -4.89
C LYS A 411 -23.39 2.91 -3.75
N GLU A 412 -23.80 3.38 -2.56
CA GLU A 412 -22.93 3.39 -1.39
C GLU A 412 -22.83 2.01 -0.69
N THR A 413 -23.81 1.15 -0.86
CA THR A 413 -23.93 -0.10 -0.09
C THR A 413 -23.75 -1.38 -0.91
N ILE A 414 -23.88 -1.32 -2.23
CA ILE A 414 -23.78 -2.48 -3.14
C ILE A 414 -22.88 -2.11 -4.31
N LYS A 415 -21.70 -2.71 -4.37
CA LYS A 415 -20.71 -2.50 -5.43
C LYS A 415 -20.13 -3.82 -5.90
N LYS A 416 -19.58 -3.85 -7.12
CA LYS A 416 -18.61 -4.89 -7.50
C LYS A 416 -17.22 -4.44 -7.05
N HIS A 417 -16.47 -5.36 -6.45
CA HIS A 417 -15.12 -5.09 -5.94
C HIS A 417 -14.11 -5.96 -6.65
N TYR A 418 -13.01 -5.36 -7.10
CA TYR A 418 -11.93 -6.01 -7.82
C TYR A 418 -10.60 -5.72 -7.14
N PHE A 419 -9.67 -6.65 -7.23
CA PHE A 419 -8.31 -6.44 -6.73
C PHE A 419 -7.48 -5.67 -7.77
N VAL A 420 -6.57 -4.84 -7.29
CA VAL A 420 -5.70 -4.01 -8.16
C VAL A 420 -4.77 -4.85 -9.03
N ASP A 421 -4.59 -6.13 -8.70
CA ASP A 421 -3.71 -7.06 -9.38
C ASP A 421 -4.22 -8.51 -9.28
N ASN A 422 -4.11 -9.27 -10.38
CA ASN A 422 -4.54 -10.66 -10.42
C ASN A 422 -3.76 -11.57 -9.47
N GLY A 423 -2.46 -11.35 -9.30
CA GLY A 423 -1.64 -12.15 -8.41
C GLY A 423 -2.08 -12.04 -6.95
N LEU A 424 -2.48 -10.85 -6.52
CA LEU A 424 -3.04 -10.67 -5.19
C LEU A 424 -4.39 -11.38 -5.03
N LEU A 425 -5.27 -11.30 -6.03
CA LEU A 425 -6.54 -12.04 -6.01
C LEU A 425 -6.32 -13.55 -5.96
N HIS A 426 -5.36 -14.06 -6.72
CA HIS A 426 -5.03 -15.49 -6.81
C HIS A 426 -4.58 -16.10 -5.47
N LEU A 427 -4.11 -15.29 -4.52
CA LEU A 427 -3.76 -15.78 -3.17
C LEU A 427 -4.95 -16.37 -2.42
N PHE A 428 -6.18 -15.92 -2.72
CA PHE A 428 -7.38 -16.19 -1.94
C PHE A 428 -8.35 -17.18 -2.58
N ILE A 429 -8.21 -17.50 -3.87
CA ILE A 429 -9.17 -18.29 -4.64
C ILE A 429 -8.56 -19.62 -5.09
N SER A 430 -9.28 -20.73 -4.88
CA SER A 430 -8.82 -22.07 -5.24
C SER A 430 -9.08 -22.42 -6.73
N ASN A 431 -10.13 -21.88 -7.34
CA ASN A 431 -10.45 -22.04 -8.76
C ASN A 431 -10.60 -20.66 -9.42
N PRO A 432 -9.48 -20.01 -9.77
CA PRO A 432 -9.45 -18.58 -10.01
C PRO A 432 -9.85 -18.14 -11.42
N ASN A 433 -9.82 -18.99 -12.44
CA ASN A 433 -9.78 -18.64 -13.85
C ASN A 433 -10.83 -17.59 -14.28
N THR A 434 -12.11 -17.83 -13.99
CA THR A 434 -13.19 -16.90 -14.35
C THR A 434 -13.10 -15.58 -13.57
N SER A 435 -12.74 -15.65 -12.28
CA SER A 435 -12.57 -14.47 -11.43
C SER A 435 -11.35 -13.64 -11.83
N LEU A 436 -10.24 -14.28 -12.21
CA LEU A 436 -9.04 -13.60 -12.71
C LEU A 436 -9.31 -12.90 -14.05
N LEU A 437 -10.11 -13.49 -14.93
CA LEU A 437 -10.45 -12.87 -16.21
C LEU A 437 -11.28 -11.59 -15.99
N GLU A 438 -12.34 -11.69 -15.19
CA GLU A 438 -13.17 -10.52 -14.88
C GLU A 438 -12.39 -9.44 -14.14
N ASN A 439 -11.52 -9.84 -13.20
CA ASN A 439 -10.62 -8.90 -12.50
C ASN A 439 -9.63 -8.21 -13.45
N LEU A 440 -9.06 -8.94 -14.42
CA LEU A 440 -8.19 -8.37 -15.44
C LEU A 440 -8.93 -7.37 -16.33
N CYS A 441 -10.17 -7.69 -16.71
CA CYS A 441 -11.03 -6.76 -17.44
C CYS A 441 -11.30 -5.50 -16.63
N ALA A 442 -11.66 -5.65 -15.36
CA ALA A 442 -11.88 -4.52 -14.44
C ALA A 442 -10.65 -3.62 -14.32
N ILE A 443 -9.47 -4.19 -14.09
CA ILE A 443 -8.21 -3.43 -14.00
C ILE A 443 -7.95 -2.65 -15.30
N THR A 444 -8.08 -3.33 -16.44
CA THR A 444 -7.79 -2.74 -17.75
C THR A 444 -8.73 -1.59 -18.08
N LEU A 445 -10.03 -1.78 -17.85
CA LEU A 445 -11.04 -0.76 -18.10
C LEU A 445 -10.93 0.39 -17.07
N TYR A 446 -10.67 0.09 -15.80
CA TYR A 446 -10.55 1.12 -14.78
C TYR A 446 -9.30 2.00 -14.97
N LYS A 447 -8.19 1.43 -15.44
CA LYS A 447 -7.01 2.22 -15.82
C LYS A 447 -7.34 3.28 -16.89
N LYS A 448 -8.25 2.96 -17.79
CA LYS A 448 -8.61 3.82 -18.94
C LYS A 448 -9.73 4.80 -18.62
N TYR A 449 -10.77 4.34 -17.92
CA TYR A 449 -12.02 5.09 -17.76
C TYR A 449 -12.27 5.56 -16.32
N GLY A 450 -11.50 5.07 -15.34
CA GLY A 450 -11.60 5.47 -13.94
C GLY A 450 -13.02 5.37 -13.40
N LYS A 451 -13.52 6.46 -12.85
CA LYS A 451 -14.89 6.58 -12.30
C LYS A 451 -16.02 6.52 -13.34
N GLY A 452 -15.70 6.59 -14.64
CA GLY A 452 -16.66 6.41 -15.73
C GLY A 452 -17.00 4.94 -16.02
N LEU A 453 -16.34 3.99 -15.33
CA LEU A 453 -16.63 2.56 -15.44
C LEU A 453 -17.70 2.13 -14.45
N TYR A 454 -18.73 1.47 -14.95
CA TYR A 454 -19.86 0.92 -14.19
C TYR A 454 -20.08 -0.56 -14.54
N TYR A 455 -20.85 -1.26 -13.72
CA TYR A 455 -21.55 -2.46 -14.15
C TYR A 455 -23.05 -2.14 -14.34
N TYR A 456 -23.77 -2.99 -15.05
CA TYR A 456 -25.21 -2.87 -15.18
C TYR A 456 -25.90 -4.10 -14.58
N ASN A 457 -26.77 -3.90 -13.62
CA ASN A 457 -27.56 -4.99 -13.03
C ASN A 457 -28.95 -4.46 -12.60
N LYS A 458 -29.97 -4.89 -13.37
CA LYS A 458 -31.39 -4.66 -13.04
C LYS A 458 -32.21 -5.87 -13.49
N ASN A 459 -32.55 -5.97 -14.78
CA ASN A 459 -33.25 -7.12 -15.35
C ASN A 459 -32.29 -8.03 -16.12
N ILE A 460 -31.14 -7.53 -16.46
CA ILE A 460 -30.01 -8.19 -17.10
C ILE A 460 -28.74 -7.83 -16.35
N GLU A 461 -27.72 -8.63 -16.48
CA GLU A 461 -26.39 -8.31 -15.92
C GLU A 461 -25.39 -8.13 -17.05
N VAL A 462 -24.67 -6.97 -17.03
CA VAL A 462 -23.52 -6.70 -17.89
C VAL A 462 -22.36 -6.31 -16.99
N ASP A 463 -21.23 -7.01 -17.14
CA ASP A 463 -20.09 -6.90 -16.22
C ASP A 463 -19.50 -5.51 -16.21
N PHE A 464 -19.35 -4.89 -17.39
CA PHE A 464 -18.76 -3.56 -17.53
C PHE A 464 -19.50 -2.73 -18.56
N HIS A 465 -19.79 -1.50 -18.18
CA HIS A 465 -20.44 -0.49 -19.01
C HIS A 465 -19.76 0.86 -18.85
N VAL A 466 -19.39 1.48 -19.97
CA VAL A 466 -18.84 2.83 -20.04
C VAL A 466 -19.80 3.68 -20.87
N PRO A 467 -20.76 4.36 -20.23
CA PRO A 467 -21.85 5.06 -20.92
C PRO A 467 -21.36 6.13 -21.90
N ASP A 468 -20.39 6.94 -21.50
CA ASP A 468 -19.86 8.06 -22.29
C ASP A 468 -19.21 7.59 -23.60
N GLU A 469 -18.66 6.37 -23.60
CA GLU A 469 -18.07 5.74 -24.80
C GLU A 469 -19.07 4.88 -25.58
N GLY A 470 -20.25 4.61 -25.03
CA GLY A 470 -21.17 3.64 -25.57
C GLY A 470 -20.56 2.23 -25.64
N LEU A 471 -19.75 1.87 -24.64
CA LEU A 471 -19.03 0.58 -24.57
C LEU A 471 -19.68 -0.33 -23.54
N ALA A 472 -19.88 -1.60 -23.93
CA ALA A 472 -20.22 -2.68 -23.00
C ALA A 472 -19.29 -3.88 -23.18
N VAL A 473 -18.87 -4.49 -22.07
CA VAL A 473 -17.94 -5.63 -22.06
C VAL A 473 -18.46 -6.70 -21.10
N GLN A 474 -18.47 -7.95 -21.58
CA GLN A 474 -18.67 -9.15 -20.77
C GLN A 474 -17.36 -9.92 -20.64
N ALA A 475 -17.17 -10.61 -19.54
CA ALA A 475 -16.01 -11.47 -19.30
C ALA A 475 -16.44 -12.93 -19.21
N SER A 476 -16.15 -13.73 -20.22
CA SER A 476 -16.48 -15.16 -20.25
C SER A 476 -15.24 -15.99 -20.54
N TYR A 477 -14.82 -16.84 -19.58
CA TYR A 477 -13.56 -17.57 -19.71
C TYR A 477 -13.48 -18.47 -20.94
N GLN A 478 -14.61 -19.11 -21.31
CA GLN A 478 -14.77 -19.95 -22.48
C GLN A 478 -16.13 -19.73 -23.13
N MET A 479 -16.17 -19.76 -24.47
CA MET A 479 -17.37 -19.62 -25.29
C MET A 479 -17.74 -20.95 -26.00
N SER A 480 -17.38 -22.09 -25.40
CA SER A 480 -17.61 -23.42 -25.97
C SER A 480 -19.06 -23.92 -25.80
N ASP A 481 -19.76 -23.41 -24.80
CA ASP A 481 -21.13 -23.78 -24.49
C ASP A 481 -22.13 -22.80 -25.10
N ARG A 482 -23.13 -23.34 -25.84
CA ARG A 482 -24.16 -22.54 -26.53
C ARG A 482 -24.99 -21.73 -25.53
N GLU A 483 -25.28 -22.26 -24.37
CA GLU A 483 -26.09 -21.58 -23.35
C GLU A 483 -25.33 -20.35 -22.80
N THR A 484 -24.03 -20.49 -22.54
CA THR A 484 -23.16 -19.38 -22.16
C THR A 484 -23.12 -18.30 -23.24
N ILE A 485 -22.93 -18.68 -24.51
CA ILE A 485 -22.91 -17.72 -25.63
C ILE A 485 -24.24 -16.94 -25.71
N GLU A 486 -25.36 -17.65 -25.67
CA GLU A 486 -26.69 -17.01 -25.75
C GLU A 486 -26.92 -16.06 -24.55
N ARG A 487 -26.50 -16.41 -23.35
CA ARG A 487 -26.62 -15.57 -22.16
C ARG A 487 -25.86 -14.26 -22.32
N GLU A 488 -24.59 -14.32 -22.69
CA GLU A 488 -23.71 -13.13 -22.79
C GLU A 488 -24.17 -12.23 -23.94
N VAL A 489 -24.51 -12.81 -25.11
CA VAL A 489 -25.02 -12.08 -26.28
C VAL A 489 -26.34 -11.41 -25.94
N LYS A 490 -27.29 -12.13 -25.32
CA LYS A 490 -28.59 -11.60 -24.94
C LYS A 490 -28.50 -10.42 -24.02
N ALA A 491 -27.57 -10.46 -23.04
CA ALA A 491 -27.34 -9.37 -22.11
C ALA A 491 -26.86 -8.09 -22.81
N LEU A 492 -25.90 -8.21 -23.74
CA LEU A 492 -25.39 -7.08 -24.52
C LEU A 492 -26.43 -6.49 -25.46
N VAL A 493 -27.21 -7.34 -26.16
CA VAL A 493 -28.30 -6.91 -27.04
C VAL A 493 -29.40 -6.18 -26.26
N ALA A 494 -29.78 -6.72 -25.10
CA ALA A 494 -30.79 -6.09 -24.25
C ALA A 494 -30.29 -4.74 -23.68
N LEU A 495 -29.01 -4.62 -23.34
CA LEU A 495 -28.43 -3.34 -22.94
C LEU A 495 -28.42 -2.34 -24.10
N HIS A 496 -28.08 -2.79 -25.32
CA HIS A 496 -28.10 -1.97 -26.53
C HIS A 496 -29.49 -1.38 -26.81
N GLY A 497 -30.55 -2.17 -26.56
CA GLY A 497 -31.92 -1.70 -26.66
C GLY A 497 -32.31 -0.61 -25.64
N LEU A 498 -31.63 -0.55 -24.51
CA LEU A 498 -31.85 0.46 -23.47
C LEU A 498 -30.94 1.68 -23.65
N TYR A 499 -29.68 1.44 -23.97
CA TYR A 499 -28.62 2.43 -24.13
C TYR A 499 -27.82 2.11 -25.39
N PRO A 500 -27.92 2.90 -26.48
CA PRO A 500 -27.25 2.62 -27.73
C PRO A 500 -25.73 2.41 -27.54
N LEU A 501 -25.27 1.22 -27.87
CA LEU A 501 -23.85 0.88 -27.78
C LEU A 501 -23.17 1.14 -29.14
N LYS A 502 -22.01 1.80 -29.08
CA LYS A 502 -21.09 1.94 -30.23
C LYS A 502 -20.22 0.72 -30.39
N ARG A 503 -19.91 0.04 -29.28
CA ARG A 503 -19.04 -1.12 -29.23
C ARG A 503 -19.49 -2.11 -28.14
N ALA A 504 -19.64 -3.37 -28.51
CA ALA A 504 -19.97 -4.47 -27.61
C ALA A 504 -18.93 -5.58 -27.75
N MET A 505 -18.43 -6.09 -26.61
CA MET A 505 -17.35 -7.07 -26.59
C MET A 505 -17.62 -8.17 -25.58
N ILE A 506 -17.17 -9.39 -25.91
CA ILE A 506 -17.02 -10.49 -24.97
C ILE A 506 -15.52 -10.82 -24.89
N ILE A 507 -14.91 -10.58 -23.75
CA ILE A 507 -13.51 -10.91 -23.51
C ILE A 507 -13.44 -12.34 -23.01
N THR A 508 -12.64 -13.16 -23.69
CA THR A 508 -12.44 -14.58 -23.38
C THR A 508 -10.99 -14.83 -23.00
N TYR A 509 -10.68 -16.03 -22.52
CA TYR A 509 -9.28 -16.39 -22.31
C TYR A 509 -8.55 -16.62 -23.66
N GLU A 510 -9.16 -17.38 -24.59
CA GLU A 510 -8.52 -17.76 -25.86
C GLU A 510 -9.45 -17.62 -27.09
N ASP A 511 -10.79 -17.67 -26.90
CA ASP A 511 -11.74 -17.69 -28.02
C ASP A 511 -11.76 -16.34 -28.76
N GLU A 512 -11.87 -16.40 -30.08
CA GLU A 512 -11.90 -15.23 -30.96
C GLU A 512 -13.03 -15.39 -32.03
N GLY A 513 -13.75 -14.31 -32.29
CA GLY A 513 -14.83 -14.33 -33.29
C GLY A 513 -15.66 -13.06 -33.31
N GLU A 514 -16.79 -13.15 -33.99
CA GLU A 514 -17.74 -12.06 -34.12
C GLU A 514 -19.16 -12.63 -34.20
N ILE A 515 -20.08 -11.99 -33.52
CA ILE A 515 -21.52 -12.31 -33.60
C ILE A 515 -22.28 -11.04 -33.94
N VAL A 516 -23.19 -11.13 -34.90
CA VAL A 516 -24.13 -10.05 -35.19
C VAL A 516 -25.53 -10.49 -34.76
N ARG A 517 -26.14 -9.74 -33.86
CA ARG A 517 -27.50 -10.02 -33.38
C ARG A 517 -28.28 -8.72 -33.20
N ASP A 518 -29.47 -8.66 -33.79
CA ASP A 518 -30.41 -7.51 -33.75
C ASP A 518 -29.73 -6.18 -34.13
N GLY A 519 -28.86 -6.21 -35.14
CA GLY A 519 -28.12 -5.06 -35.64
C GLY A 519 -26.87 -4.69 -34.81
N LEU A 520 -26.65 -5.32 -33.65
CA LEU A 520 -25.46 -5.13 -32.84
C LEU A 520 -24.34 -6.10 -33.24
N LYS A 521 -23.19 -5.56 -33.58
CA LYS A 521 -21.96 -6.31 -33.76
C LYS A 521 -21.29 -6.51 -32.42
N ILE A 522 -21.04 -7.77 -32.03
CA ILE A 522 -20.39 -8.17 -30.78
C ILE A 522 -19.05 -8.82 -31.14
N GLU A 523 -17.96 -8.22 -30.70
CA GLU A 523 -16.60 -8.73 -30.89
C GLU A 523 -16.27 -9.74 -29.78
N ILE A 524 -15.81 -10.94 -30.11
CA ILE A 524 -15.24 -11.91 -29.17
C ILE A 524 -13.72 -11.81 -29.28
N ARG A 525 -13.06 -11.43 -28.19
CA ARG A 525 -11.64 -11.12 -28.20
C ARG A 525 -10.88 -11.89 -27.10
N PRO A 526 -9.79 -12.61 -27.44
CA PRO A 526 -8.94 -13.22 -26.43
C PRO A 526 -8.23 -12.14 -25.60
N ALA A 527 -8.24 -12.31 -24.29
CA ALA A 527 -7.75 -11.32 -23.32
C ALA A 527 -6.30 -10.89 -23.59
N TRP A 528 -5.43 -11.84 -23.99
CA TRP A 528 -4.03 -11.53 -24.26
C TRP A 528 -3.81 -10.57 -25.44
N LYS A 529 -4.71 -10.63 -26.46
CA LYS A 529 -4.70 -9.66 -27.56
C LYS A 529 -5.30 -8.34 -27.11
N TRP A 530 -6.45 -8.40 -26.45
CA TRP A 530 -7.21 -7.23 -26.03
C TRP A 530 -6.40 -6.30 -25.10
N VAL A 531 -5.67 -6.84 -24.11
CA VAL A 531 -4.83 -6.02 -23.19
C VAL A 531 -3.59 -5.43 -23.85
N LEU A 532 -3.22 -5.87 -25.05
CA LEU A 532 -2.12 -5.29 -25.85
C LEU A 532 -2.57 -4.23 -26.84
N GLU A 533 -3.85 -4.24 -27.23
CA GLU A 533 -4.43 -3.31 -28.21
C GLU A 533 -5.01 -2.06 -27.56
N GLY A 534 -5.29 -2.08 -26.27
CA GLY A 534 -6.03 -1.06 -25.59
C GLY A 534 -5.55 -0.32 -24.48
#